data_133f314b592890c6b1a321807cb5b5f4
#
_entry.id   133f314b592890c6b1a321807cb5b5f4
#
_cell.length_a   1.000
_cell.length_b   1.000
_cell.length_c   1.000
_cell.angle_alpha   90.00
_cell.angle_beta   90.00
_cell.angle_gamma   90.00
#
_symmetry.space_group_name_H-M   'P 1'
#
loop_
_entity.id
_entity.type
_entity.pdbx_description
1 polymer ?
#
loop_
_entity_poly.entity_id
_entity_poly.type
_entity_poly.pdbx_seq_one_letter_code
_entity_poly.pdbx_strand_id
1 'polypeptide(L)'
;QFSHTRFLTPLLAQAETEASWALFTDCDWLWLEDPYKILKEADRSKTVMVVPHNYVPKTERKMDNQIQTKYNRKLWSACMLWNLKSKHLPTFEMVNEADGGYLHKFGWLDDDQIGFLDEAWQWIPGASPTTQASLDLEGNNKHTPVNAVHMTLGIPGMADREPTPFDTMWTNELVDAYRTKF
;
A
#
# COMPACT_ATOMS: atom_id res chain seq x y z
N GLN A 1 11.07 12.78 4.51
CA GLN A 1 10.83 13.15 5.80
C GLN A 1 9.72 12.25 6.27
N PHE A 2 8.49 12.64 6.69
CA PHE A 2 7.53 11.63 7.17
C PHE A 2 7.34 10.44 6.21
N SER A 3 7.26 10.67 4.90
CA SER A 3 7.13 9.61 3.90
C SER A 3 8.36 8.70 3.75
N HIS A 4 9.54 9.12 4.23
CA HIS A 4 10.76 8.31 4.16
C HIS A 4 10.80 7.21 5.22
N THR A 5 10.14 7.41 6.37
CA THR A 5 10.17 6.45 7.49
C THR A 5 9.64 5.06 7.11
N ARG A 6 8.79 4.96 6.09
CA ARG A 6 8.31 3.67 5.55
C ARG A 6 9.42 2.73 5.09
N PHE A 7 10.54 3.29 4.62
CA PHE A 7 11.69 2.53 4.17
C PHE A 7 12.57 2.00 5.32
N LEU A 8 12.30 2.44 6.56
CA LEU A 8 12.93 1.87 7.76
C LEU A 8 12.26 0.57 8.22
N THR A 9 11.08 0.23 7.70
CA THR A 9 10.33 -0.97 8.08
C THR A 9 11.19 -2.25 8.09
N PRO A 10 11.97 -2.59 7.04
CA PRO A 10 12.75 -3.81 7.06
C PRO A 10 13.86 -3.79 8.12
N LEU A 11 14.46 -2.62 8.38
CA LEU A 11 15.51 -2.48 9.39
C LEU A 11 14.95 -2.66 10.81
N LEU A 12 13.81 -2.03 11.09
CA LEU A 12 13.13 -2.18 12.38
C LEU A 12 12.67 -3.63 12.59
N ALA A 13 12.10 -4.25 11.57
CA ALA A 13 11.66 -5.63 11.67
C ALA A 13 12.83 -6.60 11.89
N GLN A 14 13.99 -6.38 11.27
CA GLN A 14 15.19 -7.20 11.53
C GLN A 14 15.73 -7.05 12.96
N ALA A 15 15.60 -5.86 13.55
CA ALA A 15 16.02 -5.61 14.91
C ALA A 15 15.11 -6.25 15.97
N GLU A 16 13.82 -6.36 15.66
CA GLU A 16 12.80 -6.74 16.65
C GLU A 16 12.31 -8.20 16.49
N THR A 17 12.55 -8.84 15.35
CA THR A 17 11.97 -10.16 15.05
C THR A 17 12.92 -11.08 14.27
N GLU A 18 12.65 -12.41 14.36
CA GLU A 18 13.27 -13.44 13.51
C GLU A 18 12.45 -13.72 12.22
N ALA A 19 11.46 -12.88 11.92
CA ALA A 19 10.61 -13.03 10.75
C ALA A 19 11.42 -13.04 9.44
N SER A 20 10.88 -13.65 8.41
CA SER A 20 11.48 -13.64 7.06
C SER A 20 10.93 -12.52 6.20
N TRP A 21 9.77 -11.98 6.56
CA TRP A 21 9.04 -10.96 5.81
C TRP A 21 8.50 -9.88 6.73
N ALA A 22 8.46 -8.64 6.24
CA ALA A 22 7.79 -7.53 6.89
C ALA A 22 6.88 -6.82 5.89
N LEU A 23 5.64 -6.56 6.29
CA LEU A 23 4.68 -5.83 5.50
C LEU A 23 4.58 -4.38 6.01
N PHE A 24 4.69 -3.44 5.10
CA PHE A 24 4.33 -2.04 5.30
C PHE A 24 3.11 -1.71 4.45
N THR A 25 2.14 -1.00 5.01
CA THR A 25 1.09 -0.30 4.26
C THR A 25 0.90 1.11 4.81
N ASP A 26 0.39 2.01 3.98
CA ASP A 26 -0.08 3.30 4.46
C ASP A 26 -1.23 3.11 5.47
N CYS A 27 -1.51 4.10 6.31
CA CYS A 27 -2.50 3.97 7.39
C CYS A 27 -3.95 4.12 6.90
N ASP A 28 -4.16 4.54 5.67
CA ASP A 28 -5.47 4.68 5.01
C ASP A 28 -5.87 3.40 4.24
N TRP A 29 -5.64 2.24 4.89
CA TRP A 29 -5.85 0.89 4.33
C TRP A 29 -7.02 0.20 5.00
N LEU A 30 -7.95 -0.36 4.21
CA LEU A 30 -9.03 -1.22 4.69
C LEU A 30 -8.77 -2.65 4.21
N TRP A 31 -8.52 -3.56 5.15
CA TRP A 31 -8.34 -4.98 4.86
C TRP A 31 -9.70 -5.67 4.76
N LEU A 32 -9.96 -6.36 3.65
CA LEU A 32 -11.15 -7.15 3.41
C LEU A 32 -10.84 -8.64 3.49
N GLU A 33 -9.56 -8.98 3.41
CA GLU A 33 -9.06 -10.34 3.53
C GLU A 33 -7.93 -10.38 4.58
N ASP A 34 -7.64 -11.56 5.12
CA ASP A 34 -6.54 -11.75 6.05
C ASP A 34 -5.20 -11.34 5.42
N PRO A 35 -4.49 -10.33 5.96
CA PRO A 35 -3.23 -9.85 5.40
C PRO A 35 -2.14 -10.92 5.33
N TYR A 36 -2.17 -11.97 6.17
CA TYR A 36 -1.23 -13.08 6.05
C TYR A 36 -1.31 -13.83 4.72
N LYS A 37 -2.44 -13.76 4.02
CA LYS A 37 -2.59 -14.41 2.71
C LYS A 37 -1.69 -13.81 1.64
N ILE A 38 -1.24 -12.56 1.79
CA ILE A 38 -0.26 -11.92 0.89
C ILE A 38 1.06 -12.71 0.80
N LEU A 39 1.40 -13.45 1.85
CA LEU A 39 2.60 -14.29 1.87
C LEU A 39 2.56 -15.46 0.88
N LYS A 40 1.40 -15.80 0.34
CA LYS A 40 1.28 -16.83 -0.72
C LYS A 40 1.90 -16.37 -2.04
N GLU A 41 2.00 -15.05 -2.23
CA GLU A 41 2.61 -14.43 -3.41
C GLU A 41 4.08 -14.07 -3.20
N ALA A 42 4.61 -14.30 -2.00
CA ALA A 42 5.97 -13.92 -1.63
C ALA A 42 7.03 -14.69 -2.44
N ASP A 43 7.84 -13.98 -3.21
CA ASP A 43 8.97 -14.51 -3.97
C ASP A 43 10.29 -14.21 -3.25
N ARG A 44 10.95 -15.26 -2.74
CA ARG A 44 12.21 -15.14 -2.00
C ARG A 44 13.39 -14.66 -2.85
N SER A 45 13.29 -14.66 -4.16
CA SER A 45 14.30 -14.09 -5.05
C SER A 45 14.27 -12.56 -5.08
N LYS A 46 13.19 -11.95 -4.61
CA LYS A 46 12.97 -10.52 -4.62
C LYS A 46 13.37 -9.87 -3.28
N THR A 47 13.77 -8.62 -3.34
CA THR A 47 14.05 -7.80 -2.16
C THR A 47 12.77 -7.22 -1.58
N VAL A 48 11.88 -6.76 -2.46
CA VAL A 48 10.59 -6.21 -2.10
C VAL A 48 9.54 -6.65 -3.12
N MET A 49 8.33 -6.93 -2.63
CA MET A 49 7.15 -7.13 -3.47
C MET A 49 6.23 -5.93 -3.31
N VAL A 50 5.70 -5.41 -4.41
CA VAL A 50 4.85 -4.21 -4.45
C VAL A 50 3.64 -4.42 -5.36
N VAL A 51 2.60 -3.63 -5.19
CA VAL A 51 1.47 -3.64 -6.15
C VAL A 51 1.78 -2.66 -7.30
N PRO A 52 1.90 -3.15 -8.54
CA PRO A 52 2.31 -2.33 -9.70
C PRO A 52 1.14 -1.53 -10.25
N HIS A 53 0.88 -0.35 -9.70
CA HIS A 53 -0.12 0.55 -10.26
C HIS A 53 0.41 1.39 -11.42
N ASN A 54 -0.32 1.42 -12.53
CA ASN A 54 -0.16 2.38 -13.63
C ASN A 54 -1.00 3.65 -13.35
N TYR A 55 -0.97 4.12 -12.12
CA TYR A 55 -1.77 5.26 -11.70
C TYR A 55 -1.23 6.57 -12.26
N VAL A 56 -2.05 7.23 -13.07
CA VAL A 56 -1.79 8.60 -13.53
C VAL A 56 -2.79 9.52 -12.81
N PRO A 57 -2.32 10.47 -11.96
CA PRO A 57 -3.21 11.41 -11.31
C PRO A 57 -4.02 12.21 -12.32
N LYS A 58 -5.33 12.27 -12.13
CA LYS A 58 -6.26 13.06 -12.96
C LYS A 58 -6.13 14.56 -12.69
N THR A 59 -5.61 14.93 -11.51
CA THR A 59 -5.45 16.32 -11.07
C THR A 59 -4.00 16.58 -10.66
N GLU A 60 -3.54 17.82 -10.79
CA GLU A 60 -2.20 18.23 -10.35
C GLU A 60 -2.09 18.41 -8.84
N ARG A 61 -3.22 18.40 -8.13
CA ARG A 61 -3.28 18.61 -6.69
C ARG A 61 -4.14 17.54 -6.01
N LYS A 62 -3.70 17.08 -4.86
CA LYS A 62 -4.47 16.27 -3.91
C LYS A 62 -5.28 17.17 -2.98
N MET A 63 -6.07 16.54 -2.09
CA MET A 63 -6.68 17.21 -0.94
C MET A 63 -5.62 18.02 -0.18
N ASP A 64 -6.05 19.06 0.51
CA ASP A 64 -5.18 20.05 1.16
C ASP A 64 -4.21 20.77 0.20
N ASN A 65 -4.58 20.86 -1.09
CA ASN A 65 -3.82 21.60 -2.09
C ASN A 65 -2.38 21.07 -2.34
N GLN A 66 -2.08 19.84 -1.94
CA GLN A 66 -0.78 19.19 -2.10
C GLN A 66 -0.49 18.90 -3.58
N ILE A 67 0.69 19.31 -4.06
CA ILE A 67 1.13 19.04 -5.44
C ILE A 67 1.35 17.55 -5.63
N GLN A 68 0.75 16.98 -6.68
CA GLN A 68 0.99 15.60 -7.10
C GLN A 68 2.08 15.55 -8.16
N THR A 69 3.25 15.03 -7.78
CA THR A 69 4.31 14.76 -8.73
C THR A 69 4.00 13.50 -9.55
N LYS A 70 4.09 13.61 -10.87
CA LYS A 70 4.02 12.46 -11.78
C LYS A 70 5.39 11.80 -11.84
N TYR A 71 5.48 10.53 -11.48
CA TYR A 71 6.70 9.73 -11.64
C TYR A 71 6.35 8.26 -11.85
N ASN A 72 7.25 7.52 -12.48
CA ASN A 72 7.12 6.08 -12.65
C ASN A 72 7.12 5.38 -11.27
N ARG A 73 6.42 4.23 -11.15
CA ARG A 73 6.29 3.46 -9.91
C ARG A 73 5.53 4.21 -8.79
N LYS A 74 4.64 5.13 -9.19
CA LYS A 74 3.80 5.85 -8.23
C LYS A 74 2.90 4.88 -7.49
N LEU A 75 2.73 5.08 -6.17
CA LEU A 75 1.97 4.24 -5.24
C LEU A 75 2.59 2.87 -4.91
N TRP A 76 3.67 2.46 -5.57
CA TRP A 76 4.33 1.19 -5.25
C TRP A 76 4.79 1.13 -3.79
N SER A 77 5.29 2.22 -3.25
CA SER A 77 5.74 2.30 -1.85
C SER A 77 4.61 2.43 -0.83
N ALA A 78 3.34 2.40 -1.26
CA ALA A 78 2.20 2.40 -0.35
C ALA A 78 1.89 1.01 0.23
N CYS A 79 2.30 -0.07 -0.48
CA CYS A 79 2.25 -1.45 -0.01
C CYS A 79 3.57 -2.12 -0.36
N MET A 80 4.33 -2.53 0.65
CA MET A 80 5.66 -3.13 0.48
C MET A 80 5.81 -4.36 1.37
N LEU A 81 5.93 -5.53 0.73
CA LEU A 81 6.27 -6.77 1.42
C LEU A 81 7.78 -7.01 1.29
N TRP A 82 8.53 -6.76 2.35
CA TRP A 82 9.97 -6.82 2.39
C TRP A 82 10.49 -8.21 2.72
N ASN A 83 11.41 -8.73 1.91
CA ASN A 83 12.17 -9.94 2.22
C ASN A 83 13.34 -9.59 3.16
N LEU A 84 13.18 -9.88 4.45
CA LEU A 84 14.16 -9.55 5.48
C LEU A 84 15.49 -10.32 5.36
N LYS A 85 15.58 -11.31 4.49
CA LYS A 85 16.81 -12.07 4.19
C LYS A 85 17.55 -11.56 2.95
N SER A 86 17.02 -10.54 2.28
CA SER A 86 17.68 -9.91 1.12
C SER A 86 18.95 -9.14 1.56
N LYS A 87 19.95 -9.12 0.69
CA LYS A 87 21.18 -8.33 0.86
C LYS A 87 21.06 -6.89 0.36
N HIS A 88 19.93 -6.56 -0.29
CA HIS A 88 19.69 -5.29 -0.98
C HIS A 88 18.67 -4.42 -0.24
N LEU A 89 18.42 -4.69 1.05
CA LEU A 89 17.59 -3.83 1.87
C LEU A 89 18.17 -2.41 1.96
N PRO A 90 17.35 -1.37 2.12
CA PRO A 90 17.85 -0.03 2.32
C PRO A 90 18.68 0.04 3.61
N THR A 91 19.64 0.94 3.69
CA THR A 91 20.36 1.23 4.94
C THR A 91 19.79 2.46 5.63
N PHE A 92 20.09 2.62 6.90
CA PHE A 92 19.67 3.78 7.68
C PHE A 92 20.20 5.09 7.06
N GLU A 93 21.47 5.09 6.63
CA GLU A 93 22.11 6.22 5.97
C GLU A 93 21.39 6.56 4.66
N MET A 94 21.13 5.55 3.82
CA MET A 94 20.38 5.75 2.57
C MET A 94 19.02 6.40 2.80
N VAL A 95 18.26 5.94 3.80
CA VAL A 95 16.91 6.49 4.07
C VAL A 95 16.98 7.93 4.56
N ASN A 96 18.04 8.30 5.29
CA ASN A 96 18.22 9.67 5.80
C ASN A 96 18.74 10.65 4.75
N GLU A 97 19.58 10.20 3.84
CA GLU A 97 20.33 11.07 2.93
C GLU A 97 19.75 11.15 1.52
N ALA A 98 19.06 10.08 1.08
CA ALA A 98 18.57 10.00 -0.28
C ALA A 98 17.36 10.92 -0.53
N ASP A 99 17.24 11.36 -1.77
CA ASP A 99 16.06 12.08 -2.25
C ASP A 99 14.79 11.21 -2.19
N GLY A 100 13.66 11.81 -1.82
CA GLY A 100 12.40 11.09 -1.70
C GLY A 100 11.94 10.44 -3.01
N GLY A 101 12.18 11.08 -4.15
CA GLY A 101 11.88 10.49 -5.46
C GLY A 101 12.74 9.26 -5.74
N TYR A 102 14.00 9.25 -5.31
CA TYR A 102 14.88 8.09 -5.41
C TYR A 102 14.36 6.92 -4.58
N LEU A 103 14.01 7.18 -3.30
CA LEU A 103 13.46 6.16 -2.40
C LEU A 103 12.14 5.59 -2.94
N HIS A 104 11.17 6.44 -3.28
CA HIS A 104 9.86 6.01 -3.76
C HIS A 104 9.87 5.27 -5.10
N LYS A 105 10.94 5.44 -5.89
CA LYS A 105 11.18 4.67 -7.12
C LYS A 105 12.00 3.41 -6.89
N PHE A 106 12.42 3.12 -5.66
CA PHE A 106 13.36 2.04 -5.34
C PHE A 106 14.65 2.15 -6.16
N GLY A 107 15.22 3.37 -6.25
CA GLY A 107 16.31 3.70 -7.15
C GLY A 107 17.63 2.97 -6.87
N TRP A 108 17.74 2.26 -5.74
CA TRP A 108 18.89 1.41 -5.40
C TRP A 108 18.70 -0.06 -5.78
N LEU A 109 17.51 -0.45 -6.28
CA LEU A 109 17.21 -1.82 -6.70
C LEU A 109 17.15 -1.91 -8.22
N ASP A 110 17.69 -2.99 -8.76
CA ASP A 110 17.45 -3.39 -10.14
C ASP A 110 16.02 -3.92 -10.30
N ASP A 111 15.49 -3.88 -11.51
CA ASP A 111 14.10 -4.27 -11.80
C ASP A 111 13.81 -5.74 -11.44
N ASP A 112 14.80 -6.61 -11.57
CA ASP A 112 14.70 -8.02 -11.22
C ASP A 112 14.68 -8.28 -9.70
N GLN A 113 15.02 -7.29 -8.87
CA GLN A 113 14.96 -7.35 -7.41
C GLN A 113 13.60 -6.91 -6.85
N ILE A 114 12.73 -6.37 -7.70
CA ILE A 114 11.37 -5.97 -7.34
C ILE A 114 10.39 -7.00 -7.88
N GLY A 115 9.56 -7.55 -7.02
CA GLY A 115 8.47 -8.44 -7.42
C GLY A 115 7.12 -7.76 -7.35
N PHE A 116 6.09 -8.43 -7.89
CA PHE A 116 4.77 -7.87 -7.98
C PHE A 116 3.75 -8.73 -7.22
N LEU A 117 2.89 -8.04 -6.49
CA LEU A 117 1.70 -8.56 -5.83
C LEU A 117 0.48 -8.31 -6.70
N ASP A 118 -0.57 -9.11 -6.51
CA ASP A 118 -1.84 -8.91 -7.18
C ASP A 118 -2.45 -7.53 -6.85
N GLU A 119 -3.06 -6.89 -7.84
CA GLU A 119 -3.72 -5.58 -7.68
C GLU A 119 -4.87 -5.62 -6.66
N ALA A 120 -5.44 -6.79 -6.41
CA ALA A 120 -6.46 -7.01 -5.38
C ALA A 120 -6.00 -6.57 -3.98
N TRP A 121 -4.70 -6.57 -3.70
CA TRP A 121 -4.13 -6.12 -2.43
C TRP A 121 -4.02 -4.61 -2.27
N GLN A 122 -4.25 -3.85 -3.32
CA GLN A 122 -4.21 -2.38 -3.28
C GLN A 122 -5.25 -1.78 -4.24
N TRP A 123 -6.50 -2.17 -4.09
CA TRP A 123 -7.56 -1.57 -4.89
C TRP A 123 -7.78 -0.10 -4.50
N ILE A 124 -7.83 0.80 -5.50
CA ILE A 124 -7.91 2.25 -5.28
C ILE A 124 -9.24 2.76 -5.81
N PRO A 125 -10.12 3.33 -4.94
CA PRO A 125 -11.36 3.95 -5.36
C PRO A 125 -11.14 4.99 -6.46
N GLY A 126 -11.90 4.89 -7.55
CA GLY A 126 -11.82 5.83 -8.68
C GLY A 126 -10.58 5.73 -9.58
N ALA A 127 -9.64 4.82 -9.28
CA ALA A 127 -8.43 4.59 -10.07
C ALA A 127 -8.27 3.15 -10.54
N SER A 128 -8.48 2.17 -9.65
CA SER A 128 -8.53 0.76 -10.05
C SER A 128 -9.76 0.49 -10.92
N PRO A 129 -9.69 -0.49 -11.84
CA PRO A 129 -10.82 -0.82 -12.69
C PRO A 129 -12.06 -1.10 -11.85
N THR A 130 -13.11 -0.33 -12.08
CA THR A 130 -14.41 -0.58 -11.49
C THR A 130 -15.01 -1.76 -12.21
N THR A 131 -14.75 -2.96 -11.77
CA THR A 131 -15.56 -4.10 -12.19
C THR A 131 -16.86 -4.07 -11.38
N GLN A 132 -17.96 -4.49 -11.97
CA GLN A 132 -19.23 -4.65 -11.23
C GLN A 132 -19.00 -5.50 -9.98
N ALA A 133 -18.04 -6.36 -10.02
CA ALA A 133 -17.54 -7.22 -8.98
C ALA A 133 -16.96 -6.49 -7.76
N SER A 134 -16.19 -5.42 -7.95
CA SER A 134 -15.68 -4.62 -6.84
C SER A 134 -16.77 -3.82 -6.11
N LEU A 135 -17.97 -3.79 -6.65
CA LEU A 135 -19.11 -3.08 -6.08
C LEU A 135 -20.13 -4.00 -5.41
N ASP A 136 -20.03 -5.32 -5.64
CA ASP A 136 -20.95 -6.29 -5.05
C ASP A 136 -20.45 -6.69 -3.65
N LEU A 137 -20.88 -5.92 -2.67
CA LEU A 137 -20.56 -6.14 -1.26
C LEU A 137 -21.24 -7.37 -0.66
N GLU A 138 -22.12 -8.04 -1.40
CA GLU A 138 -22.83 -9.24 -0.94
C GLU A 138 -22.05 -10.55 -1.19
N GLY A 139 -20.82 -10.47 -1.70
CA GLY A 139 -19.94 -11.64 -1.83
C GLY A 139 -20.26 -12.57 -3.00
N ASN A 140 -21.12 -12.15 -3.92
CA ASN A 140 -21.52 -12.96 -5.07
C ASN A 140 -20.57 -12.86 -6.28
N ASN A 141 -19.35 -12.38 -6.06
CA ASN A 141 -18.43 -12.01 -7.13
C ASN A 141 -17.64 -13.16 -7.72
N LYS A 142 -17.87 -13.40 -9.00
CA LYS A 142 -17.06 -14.30 -9.84
C LYS A 142 -15.85 -13.62 -10.49
N HIS A 143 -15.60 -12.34 -10.18
CA HIS A 143 -14.53 -11.53 -10.79
C HIS A 143 -13.49 -11.13 -9.73
N THR A 144 -12.43 -10.51 -10.09
CA THR A 144 -11.24 -10.22 -9.26
C THR A 144 -11.62 -9.80 -7.83
N PRO A 145 -11.31 -10.59 -6.79
CA PRO A 145 -11.61 -10.21 -5.42
C PRO A 145 -10.83 -8.94 -5.04
N VAL A 146 -11.44 -8.08 -4.23
CA VAL A 146 -10.73 -6.98 -3.58
C VAL A 146 -10.30 -7.47 -2.21
N ASN A 147 -9.00 -7.64 -2.00
CA ASN A 147 -8.44 -8.12 -0.74
C ASN A 147 -8.15 -6.98 0.23
N ALA A 148 -7.84 -5.80 -0.31
CA ALA A 148 -7.64 -4.58 0.48
C ALA A 148 -7.92 -3.33 -0.35
N VAL A 149 -8.43 -2.30 0.31
CA VAL A 149 -8.72 -0.99 -0.30
C VAL A 149 -7.78 0.06 0.24
N HIS A 150 -7.12 0.80 -0.66
CA HIS A 150 -6.26 1.93 -0.31
C HIS A 150 -7.02 3.24 -0.54
N MET A 151 -7.42 3.92 0.53
CA MET A 151 -8.21 5.16 0.50
C MET A 151 -7.35 6.40 0.19
N THR A 152 -6.39 6.28 -0.73
CA THR A 152 -5.39 7.34 -1.04
C THR A 152 -5.99 8.67 -1.52
N LEU A 153 -7.27 8.69 -1.90
CA LEU A 153 -8.01 9.90 -2.27
C LEU A 153 -8.82 10.47 -1.12
N GLY A 154 -8.66 9.93 0.08
CA GLY A 154 -9.29 10.37 1.32
C GLY A 154 -10.11 9.29 2.00
N ILE A 155 -10.09 9.30 3.34
CA ILE A 155 -10.88 8.40 4.19
C ILE A 155 -12.27 8.98 4.46
N PRO A 156 -13.27 8.15 4.82
CA PRO A 156 -14.58 8.63 5.28
C PRO A 156 -14.45 9.66 6.40
N GLY A 157 -15.23 10.73 6.31
CA GLY A 157 -15.19 11.86 7.25
C GLY A 157 -14.32 13.05 6.79
N MET A 158 -13.48 12.88 5.77
CA MET A 158 -12.79 14.03 5.16
C MET A 158 -13.73 14.80 4.23
N ALA A 159 -13.59 16.14 4.22
CA ALA A 159 -14.31 17.00 3.27
C ALA A 159 -13.78 16.79 1.84
N ASP A 160 -14.61 17.17 0.86
CA ASP A 160 -14.24 17.23 -0.57
C ASP A 160 -13.75 15.90 -1.19
N ARG A 161 -14.18 14.76 -0.65
CA ARG A 161 -13.96 13.45 -1.25
C ARG A 161 -15.24 12.85 -1.83
N GLU A 162 -15.09 12.10 -2.90
CA GLU A 162 -16.20 11.32 -3.44
C GLU A 162 -16.45 10.07 -2.56
N PRO A 163 -17.72 9.77 -2.23
CA PRO A 163 -18.06 8.53 -1.52
C PRO A 163 -17.64 7.28 -2.29
N THR A 164 -17.30 6.23 -1.57
CA THR A 164 -16.96 4.92 -2.15
C THR A 164 -17.87 3.83 -1.61
N PRO A 165 -18.01 2.69 -2.31
CA PRO A 165 -18.77 1.54 -1.79
C PRO A 165 -18.25 0.98 -0.47
N PHE A 166 -17.00 1.29 -0.11
CA PHE A 166 -16.33 0.78 1.09
C PHE A 166 -16.45 1.69 2.31
N ASP A 167 -17.12 2.84 2.20
CA ASP A 167 -17.22 3.82 3.29
C ASP A 167 -17.92 3.27 4.52
N THR A 168 -18.97 2.49 4.33
CA THR A 168 -19.69 1.86 5.45
C THR A 168 -18.82 0.84 6.16
N MET A 169 -18.06 0.04 5.42
CA MET A 169 -17.14 -0.95 6.01
C MET A 169 -16.03 -0.26 6.81
N TRP A 170 -15.42 0.76 6.24
CA TRP A 170 -14.42 1.58 6.95
C TRP A 170 -14.97 2.14 8.27
N THR A 171 -16.19 2.71 8.23
CA THR A 171 -16.82 3.30 9.41
C THR A 171 -17.12 2.25 10.46
N ASN A 172 -17.57 1.06 10.07
CA ASN A 172 -17.84 -0.05 10.98
C ASN A 172 -16.55 -0.51 11.68
N GLU A 173 -15.47 -0.73 10.93
CA GLU A 173 -14.15 -1.09 11.49
C GLU A 173 -13.65 -0.03 12.50
N LEU A 174 -13.81 1.25 12.15
CA LEU A 174 -13.45 2.34 13.05
C LEU A 174 -14.25 2.29 14.37
N VAL A 175 -15.59 2.10 14.28
CA VAL A 175 -16.47 1.99 15.45
C VAL A 175 -16.08 0.79 16.31
N ASP A 176 -15.82 -0.36 15.70
CA ASP A 176 -15.44 -1.58 16.42
C ASP A 176 -14.07 -1.45 17.08
N ALA A 177 -13.11 -0.79 16.44
CA ALA A 177 -11.82 -0.48 17.02
C ALA A 177 -11.93 0.44 18.25
N TYR A 178 -12.89 1.37 18.29
CA TYR A 178 -13.17 2.19 19.47
C TYR A 178 -13.85 1.40 20.58
N ARG A 179 -14.80 0.52 20.25
CA ARG A 179 -15.53 -0.31 21.24
C ARG A 179 -14.63 -1.32 21.97
N THR A 180 -13.60 -1.83 21.28
CA THR A 180 -12.67 -2.80 21.87
C THR A 180 -11.59 -2.19 22.76
N LYS A 181 -11.46 -0.86 22.78
CA LYS A 181 -10.47 -0.14 23.61
C LYS A 181 -11.00 0.32 24.96
N PHE A 182 -12.31 0.21 25.21
CA PHE A 182 -13.00 0.62 26.42
C PHE A 182 -13.97 -0.46 26.88
#